data_80ae13bfcbb61dec484d54de5edcbf84
#
_entry.id   80ae13bfcbb61dec484d54de5edcbf84
#
_cell.length_a   1.000
_cell.length_b   1.000
_cell.length_c   1.000
_cell.angle_alpha   90.00
_cell.angle_beta   90.00
_cell.angle_gamma   90.00
#
_symmetry.space_group_name_H-M   'P 1'
#
loop_
_entity.id
_entity.type
_entity.pdbx_description
1 polymer ?
#
loop_
_entity_poly.entity_id
_entity_poly.type
_entity_poly.pdbx_seq_one_letter_code
_entity_poly.pdbx_strand_id
1 'polypeptide(L)'
;MLNQPPFLLSVYDYTGNWARPYIDAGWRVLLWDQHFEGSILEGFGRLVSLVEEENEGRVDGLLAAPPCTAFAASGARWWQYKDSPGSAEPPWESFTEQMVGLTLIVWEMVVRFRPRFWALENPVGRIEKLCPELKPFRRMSFNPCDYGDPYIKKTILWGDFNPNLPRNPVRPVEGSKMHRLPAGRRRSELRSVTPSGFARAFYKANHDLSINFASGRQLELFAS
;
A
#
# COMPACT_ATOMS: atom_id res chain seq x y z
N MET A 1 -13.68 -28.04 -11.84
CA MET A 1 -13.44 -27.10 -10.72
C MET A 1 -14.10 -25.80 -11.12
N LEU A 2 -15.08 -25.32 -10.37
CA LEU A 2 -15.67 -24.00 -10.59
C LEU A 2 -14.54 -22.97 -10.44
N ASN A 3 -14.34 -22.14 -11.46
CA ASN A 3 -13.31 -21.10 -11.46
C ASN A 3 -13.66 -20.09 -10.36
N GLN A 4 -13.04 -20.21 -9.19
CA GLN A 4 -13.30 -19.26 -8.11
C GLN A 4 -12.88 -17.86 -8.57
N PRO A 5 -13.63 -16.79 -8.18
CA PRO A 5 -13.22 -15.43 -8.47
C PRO A 5 -11.81 -15.14 -7.94
N PRO A 6 -11.04 -14.28 -8.61
CA PRO A 6 -9.71 -13.88 -8.12
C PRO A 6 -9.77 -13.29 -6.72
N PHE A 7 -8.68 -13.45 -5.97
CA PHE A 7 -8.58 -13.02 -4.57
C PHE A 7 -7.57 -11.90 -4.40
N LEU A 8 -8.04 -10.78 -3.84
CA LEU A 8 -7.23 -9.62 -3.52
C LEU A 8 -7.06 -9.46 -2.02
N LEU A 9 -5.83 -9.31 -1.57
CA LEU A 9 -5.51 -8.84 -0.23
C LEU A 9 -5.20 -7.34 -0.28
N SER A 10 -5.95 -6.51 0.44
CA SER A 10 -5.70 -5.07 0.54
C SER A 10 -5.46 -4.69 1.99
N VAL A 11 -4.24 -4.24 2.31
CA VAL A 11 -3.83 -3.92 3.67
C VAL A 11 -3.54 -2.44 3.83
N TYR A 12 -3.88 -1.90 5.00
CA TYR A 12 -3.83 -0.46 5.29
C TYR A 12 -4.70 0.38 4.35
N ASP A 13 -5.82 -0.19 3.91
CA ASP A 13 -6.81 0.47 3.04
C ASP A 13 -8.11 0.73 3.82
N TYR A 14 -8.03 1.57 4.86
CA TYR A 14 -9.13 1.89 5.78
C TYR A 14 -10.45 2.20 5.07
N THR A 15 -10.39 2.92 3.97
CA THR A 15 -11.60 3.30 3.21
C THR A 15 -12.04 2.26 2.19
N GLY A 16 -11.21 1.25 1.90
CA GLY A 16 -11.41 0.30 0.83
C GLY A 16 -11.36 0.92 -0.58
N ASN A 17 -10.90 2.16 -0.70
CA ASN A 17 -10.93 2.88 -1.98
C ASN A 17 -10.00 2.27 -3.02
N TRP A 18 -8.84 1.75 -2.62
CA TRP A 18 -7.94 1.11 -3.57
C TRP A 18 -8.51 -0.23 -4.05
N ALA A 19 -9.13 -0.99 -3.14
CA ALA A 19 -9.76 -2.27 -3.45
C ALA A 19 -11.10 -2.13 -4.17
N ARG A 20 -11.78 -0.97 -4.09
CA ARG A 20 -13.15 -0.77 -4.59
C ARG A 20 -13.36 -1.25 -6.04
N PRO A 21 -12.49 -0.90 -7.03
CA PRO A 21 -12.70 -1.35 -8.42
C PRO A 21 -12.64 -2.88 -8.57
N TYR A 22 -11.89 -3.57 -7.72
CA TYR A 22 -11.83 -5.04 -7.70
C TYR A 22 -13.11 -5.63 -7.12
N ILE A 23 -13.63 -5.05 -6.01
CA ILE A 23 -14.92 -5.45 -5.41
C ILE A 23 -16.05 -5.30 -6.45
N ASP A 24 -16.10 -4.14 -7.11
CA ASP A 24 -17.13 -3.84 -8.12
C ASP A 24 -17.05 -4.78 -9.34
N ALA A 25 -15.88 -5.35 -9.60
CA ALA A 25 -15.64 -6.33 -10.66
C ALA A 25 -15.85 -7.80 -10.22
N GLY A 26 -16.30 -8.03 -8.98
CA GLY A 26 -16.59 -9.37 -8.46
C GLY A 26 -15.39 -10.17 -7.94
N TRP A 27 -14.26 -9.51 -7.66
CA TRP A 27 -13.17 -10.15 -6.96
C TRP A 27 -13.56 -10.41 -5.50
N ARG A 28 -13.07 -11.48 -4.94
CA ARG A 28 -13.07 -11.70 -3.49
C ARG A 28 -11.97 -10.83 -2.88
N VAL A 29 -12.30 -10.07 -1.86
CA VAL A 29 -11.37 -9.09 -1.28
C VAL A 29 -11.33 -9.24 0.23
N LEU A 30 -10.14 -9.47 0.78
CA LEU A 30 -9.87 -9.37 2.20
C LEU A 30 -9.23 -8.00 2.46
N LEU A 31 -9.93 -7.18 3.26
CA LEU A 31 -9.42 -5.89 3.74
C LEU A 31 -8.85 -6.06 5.14
N TRP A 32 -7.63 -5.54 5.38
CA TRP A 32 -7.05 -5.45 6.71
C TRP A 32 -6.59 -4.03 7.01
N ASP A 33 -7.13 -3.45 8.06
CA ASP A 33 -6.71 -2.15 8.58
C ASP A 33 -6.82 -2.11 10.11
N GLN A 34 -5.92 -1.36 10.76
CA GLN A 34 -5.89 -1.24 12.22
C GLN A 34 -7.19 -0.69 12.83
N HIS A 35 -8.01 0.02 12.05
CA HIS A 35 -9.27 0.61 12.52
C HIS A 35 -10.38 -0.44 12.78
N PHE A 36 -10.27 -1.63 12.20
CA PHE A 36 -11.28 -2.69 12.36
C PHE A 36 -10.71 -4.07 12.68
N GLU A 37 -9.45 -4.35 12.33
CA GLU A 37 -8.82 -5.67 12.59
C GLU A 37 -7.67 -5.61 13.60
N GLY A 38 -7.27 -4.40 14.04
CA GLY A 38 -6.12 -4.22 14.91
C GLY A 38 -4.78 -4.19 14.16
N SER A 39 -3.68 -4.08 14.92
CA SER A 39 -2.34 -4.01 14.33
C SER A 39 -2.03 -5.30 13.57
N ILE A 40 -1.57 -5.14 12.33
CA ILE A 40 -1.18 -6.28 11.49
C ILE A 40 0.06 -7.01 12.04
N LEU A 41 0.92 -6.32 12.77
CA LEU A 41 2.09 -6.91 13.41
C LEU A 41 1.69 -7.95 14.47
N GLU A 42 0.63 -7.66 15.20
CA GLU A 42 0.06 -8.57 16.21
C GLU A 42 -0.86 -9.61 15.56
N GLY A 43 -1.60 -9.20 14.53
CA GLY A 43 -2.60 -10.00 13.85
C GLY A 43 -2.09 -10.79 12.63
N PHE A 44 -0.80 -10.81 12.34
CA PHE A 44 -0.29 -11.43 11.11
C PHE A 44 -0.61 -12.91 11.00
N GLY A 45 -0.48 -13.68 12.09
CA GLY A 45 -0.89 -15.08 12.12
C GLY A 45 -2.36 -15.28 11.79
N ARG A 46 -3.25 -14.42 12.33
CA ARG A 46 -4.69 -14.44 12.03
C ARG A 46 -4.96 -14.09 10.57
N LEU A 47 -4.25 -13.08 10.02
CA LEU A 47 -4.36 -12.75 8.60
C LEU A 47 -4.01 -13.94 7.72
N VAL A 48 -2.93 -14.64 8.04
CA VAL A 48 -2.51 -15.86 7.32
C VAL A 48 -3.60 -16.91 7.37
N SER A 49 -4.15 -17.20 8.55
CA SER A 49 -5.24 -18.18 8.70
C SER A 49 -6.46 -17.80 7.86
N LEU A 50 -6.86 -16.52 7.87
CA LEU A 50 -7.98 -16.05 7.06
C LEU A 50 -7.74 -16.23 5.56
N VAL A 51 -6.53 -15.97 5.06
CA VAL A 51 -6.18 -16.20 3.65
C VAL A 51 -6.19 -17.69 3.31
N GLU A 52 -5.74 -18.54 4.22
CA GLU A 52 -5.79 -20.01 4.06
C GLU A 52 -7.23 -20.52 4.01
N GLU A 53 -8.09 -20.06 4.91
CA GLU A 53 -9.53 -20.42 4.98
C GLU A 53 -10.30 -19.91 3.76
N GLU A 54 -10.08 -18.66 3.38
CA GLU A 54 -10.82 -18.01 2.31
C GLU A 54 -10.39 -18.46 0.91
N ASN A 55 -9.13 -18.74 0.69
CA ASN A 55 -8.61 -19.04 -0.66
C ASN A 55 -7.43 -20.02 -0.70
N GLU A 56 -7.36 -20.98 0.22
CA GLU A 56 -6.31 -22.02 0.25
C GLU A 56 -4.88 -21.41 0.24
N GLY A 57 -4.71 -20.29 0.92
CA GLY A 57 -3.43 -19.59 1.00
C GLY A 57 -3.01 -18.80 -0.26
N ARG A 58 -3.86 -18.75 -1.32
CA ARG A 58 -3.53 -18.04 -2.55
C ARG A 58 -3.98 -16.59 -2.50
N VAL A 59 -3.13 -15.69 -2.98
CA VAL A 59 -3.42 -14.27 -3.20
C VAL A 59 -3.07 -13.94 -4.65
N ASP A 60 -4.06 -13.49 -5.44
CA ASP A 60 -3.81 -13.11 -6.82
C ASP A 60 -3.25 -11.67 -6.91
N GLY A 61 -3.70 -10.78 -6.04
CA GLY A 61 -3.19 -9.42 -5.95
C GLY A 61 -2.99 -8.96 -4.50
N LEU A 62 -1.95 -8.17 -4.25
CA LEU A 62 -1.68 -7.54 -2.95
C LEU A 62 -1.54 -6.03 -3.12
N LEU A 63 -2.37 -5.27 -2.42
CA LEU A 63 -2.31 -3.81 -2.33
C LEU A 63 -1.98 -3.40 -0.90
N ALA A 64 -1.06 -2.45 -0.73
CA ALA A 64 -0.65 -2.00 0.58
C ALA A 64 -0.37 -0.49 0.63
N ALA A 65 -0.97 0.22 1.60
CA ALA A 65 -0.72 1.64 1.85
C ALA A 65 -0.26 1.86 3.31
N PRO A 66 0.93 1.35 3.70
CA PRO A 66 1.38 1.41 5.09
C PRO A 66 1.50 2.85 5.60
N PRO A 67 1.36 3.07 6.92
CA PRO A 67 1.39 4.40 7.50
C PRO A 67 2.61 5.23 7.08
N CYS A 68 2.37 6.40 6.50
CA CYS A 68 3.43 7.27 5.97
C CYS A 68 4.02 8.24 7.01
N THR A 69 3.54 8.22 8.25
CA THR A 69 3.78 9.25 9.25
C THR A 69 5.26 9.43 9.61
N ALA A 70 6.06 8.34 9.61
CA ALA A 70 7.51 8.41 9.84
C ALA A 70 8.30 8.73 8.56
N PHE A 71 7.71 8.56 7.37
CA PHE A 71 8.44 8.59 6.10
C PHE A 71 8.23 9.86 5.30
N ALA A 72 6.99 10.39 5.25
CA ALA A 72 6.60 11.49 4.38
C ALA A 72 7.43 12.76 4.62
N ALA A 73 7.96 13.36 3.55
CA ALA A 73 8.73 14.61 3.61
C ALA A 73 7.95 15.78 4.25
N SER A 74 6.63 15.78 4.13
CA SER A 74 5.76 16.77 4.79
C SER A 74 5.81 16.74 6.33
N GLY A 75 6.31 15.64 6.91
CA GLY A 75 6.49 15.43 8.34
C GLY A 75 7.95 15.53 8.80
N ALA A 76 8.89 15.95 7.94
CA ALA A 76 10.33 15.89 8.19
C ALA A 76 10.78 16.60 9.48
N ARG A 77 10.12 17.72 9.85
CA ARG A 77 10.40 18.45 11.09
C ARG A 77 10.24 17.62 12.37
N TRP A 78 9.50 16.50 12.28
CA TRP A 78 9.23 15.60 13.40
C TRP A 78 10.08 14.32 13.38
N TRP A 79 10.94 14.12 12.37
CA TRP A 79 11.72 12.87 12.24
C TRP A 79 12.64 12.64 13.43
N GLN A 80 13.36 13.68 13.88
CA GLN A 80 14.24 13.55 15.02
C GLN A 80 13.50 13.02 16.26
N TYR A 81 12.32 13.55 16.56
CA TYR A 81 11.50 13.08 17.68
C TYR A 81 11.04 11.62 17.47
N LYS A 82 10.60 11.28 16.27
CA LYS A 82 10.12 9.93 15.97
C LYS A 82 11.22 8.87 15.92
N ASP A 83 12.45 9.30 15.68
CA ASP A 83 13.63 8.43 15.67
C ASP A 83 14.23 8.26 17.09
N SER A 84 13.78 9.05 18.04
CA SER A 84 14.30 9.00 19.41
C SER A 84 13.82 7.76 20.15
N PRO A 85 14.70 7.12 20.97
CA PRO A 85 14.29 6.05 21.87
C PRO A 85 13.14 6.47 22.79
N GLY A 86 12.20 5.57 23.03
CA GLY A 86 11.01 5.84 23.86
C GLY A 86 9.90 6.63 23.17
N SER A 87 9.98 6.87 21.86
CA SER A 87 8.90 7.51 21.09
C SER A 87 7.79 6.54 20.65
N ALA A 88 7.92 5.25 20.93
CA ALA A 88 6.92 4.21 20.74
C ALA A 88 6.75 3.36 21.99
N GLU A 89 5.64 2.63 22.06
CA GLU A 89 5.42 1.61 23.09
C GLU A 89 6.25 0.35 22.81
N PRO A 90 6.69 -0.39 23.86
CA PRO A 90 7.37 -1.67 23.67
C PRO A 90 6.55 -2.62 22.77
N PRO A 91 7.21 -3.48 21.98
CA PRO A 91 8.65 -3.79 21.96
C PRO A 91 9.52 -2.86 21.11
N TRP A 92 8.99 -1.76 20.57
CA TRP A 92 9.70 -0.87 19.66
C TRP A 92 10.52 0.17 20.42
N GLU A 93 11.75 0.40 19.98
CA GLU A 93 12.57 1.46 20.55
C GLU A 93 12.11 2.84 20.14
N SER A 94 11.63 2.97 18.89
CA SER A 94 11.15 4.25 18.35
C SER A 94 9.91 4.11 17.49
N PHE A 95 9.17 5.21 17.33
CA PHE A 95 8.03 5.29 16.43
C PHE A 95 8.42 5.00 14.97
N THR A 96 9.61 5.42 14.55
CA THR A 96 10.11 5.14 13.20
C THR A 96 10.35 3.64 13.00
N GLU A 97 10.94 2.96 13.98
CA GLU A 97 11.16 1.51 13.94
C GLU A 97 9.84 0.75 13.81
N GLN A 98 8.82 1.11 14.59
CA GLN A 98 7.48 0.54 14.47
C GLN A 98 6.91 0.72 13.06
N MET A 99 7.05 1.90 12.45
CA MET A 99 6.56 2.15 11.09
C MET A 99 7.35 1.37 10.03
N VAL A 100 8.65 1.16 10.24
CA VAL A 100 9.48 0.26 9.41
C VAL A 100 8.95 -1.17 9.50
N GLY A 101 8.69 -1.68 10.71
CA GLY A 101 8.09 -3.00 10.91
C GLY A 101 6.76 -3.17 10.15
N LEU A 102 5.86 -2.17 10.27
CA LEU A 102 4.59 -2.15 9.52
C LEU A 102 4.77 -2.13 7.98
N THR A 103 5.88 -1.62 7.50
CA THR A 103 6.20 -1.61 6.07
C THR A 103 6.80 -2.95 5.63
N LEU A 104 7.71 -3.51 6.42
CA LEU A 104 8.40 -4.76 6.09
C LEU A 104 7.50 -5.98 6.18
N ILE A 105 6.43 -5.96 7.01
CA ILE A 105 5.44 -7.05 7.05
C ILE A 105 4.75 -7.23 5.69
N VAL A 106 4.65 -6.17 4.87
CA VAL A 106 4.13 -6.29 3.49
C VAL A 106 5.07 -7.13 2.65
N TRP A 107 6.38 -7.01 2.86
CA TRP A 107 7.36 -7.86 2.20
C TRP A 107 7.21 -9.33 2.59
N GLU A 108 6.99 -9.63 3.86
CA GLU A 108 6.71 -11.00 4.32
C GLU A 108 5.45 -11.58 3.66
N MET A 109 4.40 -10.76 3.46
CA MET A 109 3.22 -11.18 2.71
C MET A 109 3.54 -11.51 1.26
N VAL A 110 4.36 -10.70 0.59
CA VAL A 110 4.79 -10.94 -0.79
C VAL A 110 5.54 -12.28 -0.89
N VAL A 111 6.47 -12.53 0.04
CA VAL A 111 7.24 -13.78 0.09
C VAL A 111 6.35 -14.99 0.32
N ARG A 112 5.44 -14.89 1.30
CA ARG A 112 4.58 -15.99 1.71
C ARG A 112 3.52 -16.33 0.67
N PHE A 113 2.79 -15.33 0.21
CA PHE A 113 1.63 -15.55 -0.67
C PHE A 113 1.97 -15.54 -2.16
N ARG A 114 3.12 -15.01 -2.55
CA ARG A 114 3.59 -14.93 -3.95
C ARG A 114 2.51 -14.43 -4.91
N PRO A 115 1.92 -13.24 -4.64
CA PRO A 115 0.85 -12.72 -5.47
C PRO A 115 1.32 -12.51 -6.92
N ARG A 116 0.41 -12.61 -7.89
CA ARG A 116 0.71 -12.35 -9.32
C ARG A 116 1.08 -10.91 -9.59
N PHE A 117 0.54 -9.99 -8.80
CA PHE A 117 0.97 -8.60 -8.75
C PHE A 117 0.89 -8.09 -7.32
N TRP A 118 1.75 -7.13 -6.99
CA TRP A 118 1.66 -6.42 -5.73
C TRP A 118 2.10 -4.98 -5.89
N ALA A 119 1.53 -4.09 -5.07
CA ALA A 119 1.89 -2.70 -5.03
C ALA A 119 1.85 -2.15 -3.61
N LEU A 120 2.88 -1.40 -3.25
CA LEU A 120 2.97 -0.62 -2.03
C LEU A 120 2.98 0.87 -2.39
N GLU A 121 2.11 1.65 -1.74
CA GLU A 121 1.97 3.10 -1.92
C GLU A 121 2.53 3.84 -0.71
N ASN A 122 3.34 4.88 -0.95
CA ASN A 122 3.68 5.84 0.09
C ASN A 122 4.03 7.21 -0.52
N PRO A 123 3.77 8.33 0.16
CA PRO A 123 4.19 9.64 -0.30
C PRO A 123 5.71 9.77 -0.41
N VAL A 124 6.17 10.74 -1.20
CA VAL A 124 7.59 11.09 -1.29
C VAL A 124 8.16 11.38 0.10
N GLY A 125 9.30 10.76 0.41
CA GLY A 125 9.98 10.92 1.69
C GLY A 125 11.20 10.04 1.83
N ARG A 126 11.44 9.53 3.04
CA ARG A 126 12.65 8.77 3.39
C ARG A 126 12.46 7.24 3.47
N ILE A 127 11.32 6.70 2.98
CA ILE A 127 11.01 5.28 3.12
C ILE A 127 12.11 4.38 2.54
N GLU A 128 12.63 4.67 1.34
CA GLU A 128 13.72 3.89 0.73
C GLU A 128 15.07 3.95 1.49
N LYS A 129 15.24 4.96 2.34
CA LYS A 129 16.42 5.04 3.20
C LYS A 129 16.29 4.10 4.38
N LEU A 130 15.07 3.91 4.89
CA LEU A 130 14.78 3.12 6.09
C LEU A 130 14.38 1.68 5.75
N CYS A 131 13.82 1.46 4.56
CA CYS A 131 13.45 0.15 4.02
C CYS A 131 14.14 -0.01 2.65
N PRO A 132 15.45 -0.27 2.62
CA PRO A 132 16.22 -0.37 1.38
C PRO A 132 15.78 -1.52 0.48
N GLU A 133 15.11 -2.53 1.02
CA GLU A 133 14.49 -3.66 0.33
C GLU A 133 13.51 -3.22 -0.75
N LEU A 134 12.87 -2.06 -0.59
CA LEU A 134 11.93 -1.52 -1.57
C LEU A 134 12.59 -0.95 -2.82
N LYS A 135 13.86 -0.53 -2.76
CA LYS A 135 14.54 0.16 -3.88
C LYS A 135 14.48 -0.59 -5.22
N PRO A 136 14.71 -1.91 -5.29
CA PRO A 136 14.65 -2.66 -6.53
C PRO A 136 13.27 -2.67 -7.17
N PHE A 137 12.22 -2.43 -6.37
CA PHE A 137 10.81 -2.50 -6.77
C PHE A 137 10.17 -1.14 -7.04
N ARG A 138 10.93 -0.06 -6.99
CA ARG A 138 10.41 1.26 -7.34
C ARG A 138 10.00 1.30 -8.81
N ARG A 139 8.69 1.51 -9.08
CA ARG A 139 8.13 1.46 -10.44
C ARG A 139 7.77 2.83 -10.99
N MET A 140 7.04 3.63 -10.23
CA MET A 140 6.53 4.90 -10.72
C MET A 140 6.25 5.89 -9.60
N SER A 141 6.04 7.14 -10.00
CA SER A 141 5.44 8.17 -9.14
C SER A 141 4.31 8.88 -9.88
N PHE A 142 3.31 9.35 -9.15
CA PHE A 142 2.15 10.03 -9.71
C PHE A 142 1.62 11.12 -8.78
N ASN A 143 0.73 11.95 -9.31
CA ASN A 143 -0.17 12.79 -8.54
C ASN A 143 -1.62 12.37 -8.81
N PRO A 144 -2.56 12.56 -7.88
CA PRO A 144 -3.98 12.29 -8.11
C PRO A 144 -4.54 12.97 -9.36
N CYS A 145 -4.07 14.18 -9.69
CA CYS A 145 -4.50 14.89 -10.89
C CYS A 145 -4.07 14.23 -12.23
N ASP A 146 -3.16 13.28 -12.20
CA ASP A 146 -2.83 12.47 -13.39
C ASP A 146 -3.96 11.49 -13.76
N TYR A 147 -4.90 11.24 -12.81
CA TYR A 147 -5.96 10.24 -12.91
C TYR A 147 -7.37 10.77 -12.62
N GLY A 148 -7.59 12.08 -12.64
CA GLY A 148 -8.91 12.68 -12.56
C GLY A 148 -9.28 13.28 -11.20
N ASP A 149 -8.44 13.18 -10.19
CA ASP A 149 -8.67 13.79 -8.87
C ASP A 149 -7.95 15.15 -8.80
N PRO A 150 -8.63 16.31 -8.62
CA PRO A 150 -8.09 17.64 -8.92
C PRO A 150 -7.12 18.20 -7.87
N TYR A 151 -6.21 17.37 -7.33
CA TYR A 151 -5.22 17.79 -6.34
C TYR A 151 -3.85 17.14 -6.52
N ILE A 152 -2.86 17.69 -5.82
CA ILE A 152 -1.48 17.22 -5.81
C ILE A 152 -1.20 16.51 -4.48
N LYS A 153 -0.74 15.27 -4.56
CA LYS A 153 -0.14 14.47 -3.49
C LYS A 153 0.87 13.55 -4.16
N LYS A 154 2.11 14.02 -4.33
CA LYS A 154 3.11 13.19 -5.02
C LYS A 154 3.37 11.91 -4.24
N THR A 155 3.08 10.81 -4.88
CA THR A 155 3.07 9.47 -4.34
C THR A 155 3.98 8.57 -5.16
N ILE A 156 4.61 7.60 -4.52
CA ILE A 156 5.48 6.60 -5.15
C ILE A 156 4.83 5.24 -4.98
N LEU A 157 4.98 4.38 -5.99
CA LEU A 157 4.61 2.98 -5.97
C LEU A 157 5.85 2.10 -6.12
N TRP A 158 5.93 1.13 -5.25
CA TRP A 158 6.85 -0.01 -5.31
C TRP A 158 6.05 -1.26 -5.56
N GLY A 159 6.63 -2.24 -6.24
CA GLY A 159 5.96 -3.50 -6.45
C GLY A 159 6.31 -4.18 -7.77
N ASP A 160 5.60 -5.25 -8.04
CA ASP A 160 5.62 -5.95 -9.31
C ASP A 160 4.20 -5.91 -9.91
N PHE A 161 4.00 -4.99 -10.83
CA PHE A 161 2.72 -4.67 -11.46
C PHE A 161 2.95 -3.97 -12.80
N ASN A 162 1.91 -3.84 -13.61
CA ASN A 162 1.95 -3.05 -14.85
C ASN A 162 1.92 -1.54 -14.52
N PRO A 163 3.01 -0.80 -14.74
CA PRO A 163 3.07 0.63 -14.45
C PRO A 163 2.38 1.51 -15.54
N ASN A 164 1.96 0.92 -16.66
CA ASN A 164 1.31 1.64 -17.76
C ASN A 164 -0.18 1.87 -17.46
N LEU A 165 -0.45 2.68 -16.42
CA LEU A 165 -1.80 3.00 -16.00
C LEU A 165 -2.46 3.98 -16.98
N PRO A 166 -3.73 3.73 -17.40
CA PRO A 166 -4.45 4.66 -18.27
C PRO A 166 -4.67 6.01 -17.58
N ARG A 167 -4.12 7.07 -18.16
CA ARG A 167 -4.17 8.43 -17.62
C ARG A 167 -5.48 9.13 -17.95
N ASN A 168 -5.91 10.00 -17.02
CA ASN A 168 -7.03 10.94 -17.21
C ASN A 168 -6.67 12.28 -16.52
N PRO A 169 -5.71 13.04 -17.08
CA PRO A 169 -5.16 14.22 -16.41
C PRO A 169 -6.19 15.36 -16.32
N VAL A 170 -6.24 16.00 -15.14
CA VAL A 170 -7.05 17.18 -14.87
C VAL A 170 -6.20 18.29 -14.21
N ARG A 171 -6.67 19.54 -14.30
CA ARG A 171 -6.00 20.65 -13.60
C ARG A 171 -6.10 20.46 -12.09
N PRO A 172 -5.00 20.59 -11.33
CA PRO A 172 -5.00 20.43 -9.88
C PRO A 172 -5.52 21.70 -9.17
N VAL A 173 -6.77 22.06 -9.41
CA VAL A 173 -7.39 23.29 -8.86
C VAL A 173 -7.42 23.32 -7.33
N GLU A 174 -7.38 22.17 -6.68
CA GLU A 174 -7.27 22.06 -5.22
C GLU A 174 -5.82 22.15 -4.72
N GLY A 175 -4.83 22.18 -5.62
CA GLY A 175 -3.40 22.28 -5.28
C GLY A 175 -2.97 21.19 -4.28
N SER A 176 -2.09 21.56 -3.33
CA SER A 176 -1.64 20.64 -2.25
C SER A 176 -2.69 20.51 -1.15
N LYS A 177 -3.88 20.01 -1.47
CA LYS A 177 -5.03 19.86 -0.57
C LYS A 177 -4.65 19.27 0.79
N MET A 178 -3.77 18.26 0.81
CA MET A 178 -3.37 17.55 2.03
C MET A 178 -2.65 18.42 3.06
N HIS A 179 -2.00 19.52 2.63
CA HIS A 179 -1.37 20.48 3.54
C HIS A 179 -2.37 21.43 4.18
N ARG A 180 -3.51 21.68 3.53
CA ARG A 180 -4.56 22.60 3.96
C ARG A 180 -5.61 21.98 4.86
N LEU A 181 -5.58 20.66 5.06
CA LEU A 181 -6.48 19.98 5.98
C LEU A 181 -6.28 20.51 7.41
N PRO A 182 -7.36 20.85 8.13
CA PRO A 182 -7.29 21.33 9.49
C PRO A 182 -6.62 20.31 10.41
N ALA A 183 -5.98 20.79 11.47
CA ALA A 183 -5.45 19.93 12.51
C ALA A 183 -6.60 19.19 13.21
N GLY A 184 -6.39 17.92 13.57
CA GLY A 184 -7.39 17.12 14.26
C GLY A 184 -7.19 15.61 14.04
N ARG A 185 -7.91 14.80 14.81
CA ARG A 185 -7.81 13.32 14.78
C ARG A 185 -8.07 12.74 13.38
N ARG A 186 -9.04 13.28 12.65
CA ARG A 186 -9.41 12.80 11.31
C ARG A 186 -8.45 13.21 10.19
N ARG A 187 -7.43 14.04 10.48
CA ARG A 187 -6.49 14.51 9.44
C ARG A 187 -5.67 13.37 8.83
N SER A 188 -5.21 12.44 9.62
CA SER A 188 -4.48 11.26 9.15
C SER A 188 -5.35 10.39 8.25
N GLU A 189 -6.58 10.10 8.67
CA GLU A 189 -7.55 9.35 7.90
C GLU A 189 -7.84 9.98 6.54
N LEU A 190 -8.13 11.30 6.51
CA LEU A 190 -8.38 12.03 5.27
C LEU A 190 -7.17 12.03 4.32
N ARG A 191 -5.95 11.94 4.86
CA ARG A 191 -4.72 11.87 4.08
C ARG A 191 -4.39 10.47 3.57
N SER A 192 -4.88 9.42 4.23
CA SER A 192 -4.65 8.04 3.85
C SER A 192 -5.55 7.57 2.70
N VAL A 193 -6.65 8.29 2.42
CA VAL A 193 -7.59 7.93 1.36
C VAL A 193 -6.89 7.80 0.01
N THR A 194 -6.96 6.62 -0.59
CA THR A 194 -6.47 6.38 -1.95
C THR A 194 -7.35 7.12 -2.96
N PRO A 195 -6.75 7.90 -3.90
CA PRO A 195 -7.52 8.62 -4.92
C PRO A 195 -8.31 7.65 -5.81
N SER A 196 -9.60 7.93 -6.00
CA SER A 196 -10.49 7.00 -6.72
C SER A 196 -10.16 6.88 -8.20
N GLY A 197 -9.68 7.95 -8.83
CA GLY A 197 -9.23 7.92 -10.21
C GLY A 197 -8.00 7.03 -10.40
N PHE A 198 -7.03 7.16 -9.50
CA PHE A 198 -5.86 6.28 -9.47
C PHE A 198 -6.26 4.81 -9.23
N ALA A 199 -7.12 4.53 -8.26
CA ALA A 199 -7.58 3.16 -7.97
C ALA A 199 -8.18 2.49 -9.21
N ARG A 200 -9.05 3.20 -9.94
CA ARG A 200 -9.63 2.71 -11.21
C ARG A 200 -8.58 2.49 -12.30
N ALA A 201 -7.61 3.40 -12.43
CA ALA A 201 -6.54 3.27 -13.42
C ALA A 201 -5.62 2.09 -13.10
N PHE A 202 -5.32 1.88 -11.81
CA PHE A 202 -4.52 0.75 -11.36
C PHE A 202 -5.23 -0.58 -11.65
N TYR A 203 -6.51 -0.69 -11.31
CA TYR A 203 -7.34 -1.85 -11.62
C TYR A 203 -7.32 -2.17 -13.12
N LYS A 204 -7.61 -1.18 -13.98
CA LYS A 204 -7.63 -1.36 -15.44
C LYS A 204 -6.34 -1.93 -16.02
N ALA A 205 -5.21 -1.60 -15.42
CA ALA A 205 -3.90 -2.07 -15.88
C ALA A 205 -3.51 -3.43 -15.29
N ASN A 206 -4.10 -3.86 -14.16
CA ASN A 206 -3.60 -4.99 -13.37
C ASN A 206 -4.65 -6.06 -13.02
N HIS A 207 -5.87 -5.97 -13.56
CA HIS A 207 -6.92 -6.95 -13.28
C HIS A 207 -6.82 -8.23 -14.13
N ASP A 208 -6.12 -8.17 -15.27
CA ASP A 208 -5.96 -9.29 -16.17
C ASP A 208 -4.83 -10.21 -15.67
N LEU A 209 -5.22 -11.30 -15.03
CA LEU A 209 -4.30 -12.30 -14.49
C LEU A 209 -3.68 -13.21 -15.55
N SER A 210 -4.04 -13.10 -16.82
CA SER A 210 -3.37 -13.81 -17.90
C SER A 210 -1.97 -13.25 -18.17
N ILE A 211 -1.74 -11.98 -17.77
CA ILE A 211 -0.46 -11.29 -17.90
C ILE A 211 0.34 -11.57 -16.63
N ASN A 212 1.46 -12.27 -16.77
CA ASN A 212 2.37 -12.52 -15.65
C ASN A 212 3.34 -11.33 -15.52
N PHE A 213 3.19 -10.55 -14.46
CA PHE A 213 4.09 -9.44 -14.13
C PHE A 213 5.27 -9.88 -13.24
N ALA A 214 5.23 -11.11 -12.71
CA ALA A 214 6.33 -11.64 -11.91
C ALA A 214 7.62 -11.59 -12.74
N SER A 215 8.38 -10.53 -12.55
CA SER A 215 9.72 -10.43 -13.11
C SER A 215 10.56 -11.54 -12.47
N GLY A 216 11.40 -12.24 -13.23
CA GLY A 216 12.29 -13.31 -12.73
C GLY A 216 13.18 -12.86 -11.55
N ARG A 217 13.27 -11.56 -11.24
CA ARG A 217 13.92 -10.98 -10.06
C ARG A 217 13.28 -11.43 -8.73
N GLN A 218 11.97 -11.71 -8.70
CA GLN A 218 11.31 -12.16 -7.49
C GLN A 218 11.80 -13.55 -7.07
N LEU A 219 12.15 -14.40 -8.03
CA LEU A 219 12.64 -15.76 -7.77
C LEU A 219 14.13 -15.79 -7.35
N GLU A 220 14.97 -14.89 -7.85
CA GLU A 220 16.40 -14.84 -7.53
C GLU A 220 16.68 -14.33 -6.11
N LEU A 221 15.84 -13.45 -5.56
CA LEU A 221 15.98 -12.90 -4.22
C LEU A 221 15.61 -13.91 -3.10
N PHE A 222 14.96 -15.03 -3.44
CA PHE A 222 14.57 -16.08 -2.50
C PHE A 222 15.45 -17.33 -2.58
N ALA A 223 16.46 -17.34 -3.46
CA ALA A 223 17.37 -18.47 -3.67
C ALA A 223 18.72 -18.31 -2.94
N SER A 224 18.91 -17.21 -2.18
CA SER A 224 20.15 -16.93 -1.44
C SER A 224 19.97 -17.07 0.08
#